data_6e0b3e3d599d99938b683f8383a3b4e0
#
_entry.id   6e0b3e3d599d99938b683f8383a3b4e0
#
_cell.length_a   1.000
_cell.length_b   1.000
_cell.length_c   1.000
_cell.angle_alpha   90.00
_cell.angle_beta   90.00
_cell.angle_gamma   90.00
#
_symmetry.space_group_name_H-M   'P 1'
#
loop_
_entity.id
_entity.type
_entity.pdbx_description
1 polymer ?
#
loop_
_entity_poly.entity_id
_entity_poly.type
_entity_poly.pdbx_seq_one_letter_code
_entity_poly.pdbx_strand_id
1 'polypeptide(L)'
;LAVYKVNINFDTELAESRDKKHYRGKGKRKTCIKTVYGEVEYKRTVYRPKTEQGENAYIYLLDEAMQMDKIGLISTNLAEKIAMTVTESPYRVTAETISNTCGQSISSGGVWNMMQRLGERLDEEEQYAVKEMHADRTQGEKNHSCVV
;
A
#
# COMPACT_ATOMS: atom_id res chain seq x y z
N LEU A 1 4.43 19.45 0.12
CA LEU A 1 3.18 20.14 0.51
C LEU A 1 1.93 19.57 -0.21
N ALA A 2 1.99 19.28 -1.51
CA ALA A 2 0.85 18.74 -2.27
C ALA A 2 0.46 17.33 -1.78
N VAL A 3 1.41 16.41 -1.62
CA VAL A 3 1.19 15.04 -1.12
C VAL A 3 0.55 15.05 0.27
N TYR A 4 1.01 15.97 1.15
CA TYR A 4 0.47 16.12 2.50
C TYR A 4 -1.01 16.56 2.48
N LYS A 5 -1.36 17.55 1.63
CA LYS A 5 -2.76 18.01 1.50
C LYS A 5 -3.68 16.94 0.92
N VAL A 6 -3.23 16.20 -0.07
CA VAL A 6 -3.98 15.08 -0.66
C VAL A 6 -4.27 14.01 0.38
N ASN A 7 -3.27 13.60 1.17
CA ASN A 7 -3.44 12.59 2.21
C ASN A 7 -4.42 13.03 3.31
N ILE A 8 -4.40 14.32 3.73
CA ILE A 8 -5.34 14.81 4.73
C ILE A 8 -6.78 14.82 4.20
N ASN A 9 -7.00 15.27 2.98
CA ASN A 9 -8.33 15.28 2.38
C ASN A 9 -8.86 13.86 2.22
N PHE A 10 -8.04 12.95 1.73
CA PHE A 10 -8.41 11.57 1.54
C PHE A 10 -8.70 10.84 2.86
N ASP A 11 -7.90 11.07 3.92
CA ASP A 11 -8.18 10.55 5.27
C ASP A 11 -9.52 11.05 5.82
N THR A 12 -9.88 12.30 5.51
CA THR A 12 -11.16 12.90 5.92
C THR A 12 -12.33 12.27 5.16
N GLU A 13 -12.21 12.10 3.85
CA GLU A 13 -13.21 11.44 3.01
C GLU A 13 -13.43 9.98 3.44
N LEU A 14 -12.37 9.25 3.72
CA LEU A 14 -12.43 7.89 4.26
C LEU A 14 -13.10 7.86 5.64
N ALA A 15 -12.83 8.85 6.49
CA ALA A 15 -13.47 8.96 7.80
C ALA A 15 -14.97 9.21 7.72
N GLU A 16 -15.44 9.92 6.69
CA GLU A 16 -16.85 10.19 6.45
C GLU A 16 -17.57 9.00 5.79
N SER A 17 -16.96 8.38 4.79
CA SER A 17 -17.50 7.27 4.00
C SER A 17 -17.41 5.91 4.67
N ARG A 18 -16.60 5.78 5.72
CA ARG A 18 -16.37 4.49 6.40
C ARG A 18 -17.67 3.86 6.92
N ASP A 19 -17.71 2.55 6.98
CA ASP A 19 -18.76 1.81 7.69
C ASP A 19 -18.66 2.04 9.21
N LYS A 20 -19.48 2.96 9.71
CA LYS A 20 -19.55 3.33 11.13
C LYS A 20 -20.04 2.19 12.03
N LYS A 21 -20.67 1.15 11.46
CA LYS A 21 -21.07 -0.05 12.19
C LYS A 21 -19.89 -0.94 12.51
N HIS A 22 -18.94 -1.07 11.56
CA HIS A 22 -17.77 -1.93 11.70
C HIS A 22 -16.54 -1.23 12.28
N TYR A 23 -16.38 0.08 12.06
CA TYR A 23 -15.16 0.81 12.44
C TYR A 23 -15.43 1.97 13.39
N ARG A 24 -14.80 1.94 14.56
CA ARG A 24 -14.83 3.04 15.53
C ARG A 24 -13.56 3.86 15.44
N GLY A 25 -13.66 5.16 15.13
CA GLY A 25 -12.53 6.09 15.15
C GLY A 25 -11.97 6.27 16.57
N LYS A 26 -10.64 6.24 16.70
CA LYS A 26 -9.89 6.39 17.96
C LYS A 26 -8.98 7.61 18.00
N GLY A 27 -9.17 8.54 17.07
CA GLY A 27 -8.36 9.74 16.96
C GLY A 27 -7.32 9.65 15.85
N LYS A 28 -6.40 10.62 15.83
CA LYS A 28 -5.35 10.71 14.79
C LYS A 28 -3.99 10.41 15.39
N ARG A 29 -3.15 9.68 14.65
CA ARG A 29 -1.74 9.43 14.98
C ARG A 29 -0.82 9.99 13.91
N LYS A 30 0.31 10.54 14.36
CA LYS A 30 1.41 10.93 13.47
C LYS A 30 2.04 9.71 12.83
N THR A 31 2.38 9.84 11.58
CA THR A 31 3.17 8.87 10.82
C THR A 31 4.02 9.61 9.79
N CYS A 32 4.89 8.87 9.10
CA CYS A 32 5.81 9.40 8.12
C CYS A 32 5.78 8.50 6.88
N ILE A 33 5.74 9.11 5.70
CA ILE A 33 5.93 8.43 4.43
C ILE A 33 7.25 8.85 3.81
N LYS A 34 8.03 7.89 3.34
CA LYS A 34 9.27 8.13 2.58
C LYS A 34 8.95 8.35 1.12
N THR A 35 9.40 9.46 0.57
CA THR A 35 9.19 9.84 -0.83
C THR A 35 10.51 10.13 -1.53
N VAL A 36 10.50 10.25 -2.85
CA VAL A 36 11.68 10.66 -3.63
C VAL A 36 12.18 12.06 -3.27
N TYR A 37 11.36 12.86 -2.60
CA TYR A 37 11.68 14.25 -2.18
C TYR A 37 11.99 14.37 -0.69
N GLY A 38 12.10 13.26 0.03
CA GLY A 38 12.32 13.24 1.47
C GLY A 38 11.17 12.62 2.25
N GLU A 39 11.27 12.70 3.57
CA GLU A 39 10.23 12.21 4.47
C GLU A 39 9.12 13.25 4.64
N VAL A 40 7.87 12.78 4.57
CA VAL A 40 6.68 13.61 4.79
C VAL A 40 5.94 13.08 6.01
N GLU A 41 5.90 13.90 7.08
CA GLU A 41 5.10 13.61 8.25
C GLU A 41 3.65 14.04 8.04
N TYR A 42 2.70 13.20 8.44
CA TYR A 42 1.28 13.52 8.42
C TYR A 42 0.53 12.81 9.56
N LYS A 43 -0.72 13.24 9.79
CA LYS A 43 -1.61 12.59 10.76
C LYS A 43 -2.65 11.78 10.00
N ARG A 44 -2.89 10.55 10.43
CA ARG A 44 -3.92 9.66 9.89
C ARG A 44 -4.84 9.17 10.98
N THR A 45 -6.08 8.88 10.62
CA THR A 45 -7.09 8.40 11.56
C THR A 45 -6.87 6.92 11.89
N VAL A 46 -6.97 6.61 13.17
CA VAL A 46 -6.86 5.24 13.70
C VAL A 46 -8.25 4.70 13.93
N TYR A 47 -8.49 3.47 13.49
CA TYR A 47 -9.76 2.79 13.69
C TYR A 47 -9.57 1.51 14.51
N ARG A 48 -10.64 1.13 15.21
CA ARG A 48 -10.75 -0.16 15.87
C ARG A 48 -11.96 -0.89 15.28
N PRO A 49 -11.80 -2.14 14.83
CA PRO A 49 -12.93 -2.96 14.44
C PRO A 49 -13.87 -3.19 15.63
N LYS A 50 -15.17 -3.22 15.38
CA LYS A 50 -16.21 -3.51 16.38
C LYS A 50 -16.57 -5.01 16.38
N THR A 51 -15.64 -5.89 16.10
CA THR A 51 -15.87 -7.34 16.11
C THR A 51 -15.95 -7.86 17.54
N GLU A 52 -16.87 -8.80 17.80
CA GLU A 52 -17.08 -9.41 19.12
C GLU A 52 -15.90 -10.30 19.57
N GLN A 53 -15.02 -10.67 18.68
CA GLN A 53 -13.85 -11.53 18.93
C GLN A 53 -12.60 -10.70 19.23
N GLY A 54 -12.62 -9.89 20.25
CA GLY A 54 -11.45 -9.50 21.08
C GLY A 54 -10.13 -9.07 20.41
N GLU A 55 -10.01 -8.94 19.11
CA GLU A 55 -8.80 -8.48 18.46
C GLU A 55 -8.62 -6.98 18.67
N ASN A 56 -7.67 -6.64 19.55
CA ASN A 56 -7.26 -5.26 19.84
C ASN A 56 -6.41 -4.63 18.72
N ALA A 57 -6.54 -5.10 17.49
CA ALA A 57 -5.79 -4.57 16.36
C ALA A 57 -6.32 -3.18 15.99
N TYR A 58 -5.40 -2.21 15.93
CA TYR A 58 -5.68 -0.93 15.31
C TYR A 58 -5.44 -1.02 13.82
N ILE A 59 -6.36 -0.45 13.02
CA ILE A 59 -6.24 -0.38 11.58
C ILE A 59 -6.19 1.07 11.11
N TYR A 60 -5.62 1.27 9.96
CA TYR A 60 -5.48 2.57 9.31
C TYR A 60 -6.06 2.47 7.90
N LEU A 61 -7.32 2.87 7.72
CA LEU A 61 -8.00 2.80 6.42
C LEU A 61 -7.27 3.58 5.33
N LEU A 62 -6.56 4.65 5.70
CA LEU A 62 -5.73 5.39 4.75
C LEU A 62 -4.59 4.53 4.19
N ASP A 63 -3.89 3.78 5.05
CA ASP A 63 -2.78 2.93 4.62
C ASP A 63 -3.26 1.78 3.73
N GLU A 64 -4.39 1.17 4.10
CA GLU A 64 -5.02 0.10 3.30
C GLU A 64 -5.44 0.62 1.91
N ALA A 65 -6.13 1.78 1.87
CA ALA A 65 -6.60 2.38 0.62
C ALA A 65 -5.45 2.80 -0.30
N MET A 66 -4.32 3.24 0.28
CA MET A 66 -3.11 3.59 -0.46
C MET A 66 -2.14 2.39 -0.63
N GLN A 67 -2.51 1.22 -0.12
CA GLN A 67 -1.70 -0.01 -0.11
C GLN A 67 -0.30 0.18 0.51
N MET A 68 -0.17 1.14 1.43
CA MET A 68 1.10 1.46 2.08
C MET A 68 1.54 0.42 3.11
N ASP A 69 0.62 -0.33 3.67
CA ASP A 69 0.86 -1.46 4.56
C ASP A 69 1.70 -2.55 3.88
N LYS A 70 1.50 -2.78 2.57
CA LYS A 70 2.21 -3.79 1.78
C LYS A 70 3.63 -3.38 1.40
N ILE A 71 3.85 -2.10 1.11
CA ILE A 71 5.17 -1.57 0.74
C ILE A 71 5.85 -0.76 1.87
N GLY A 72 5.22 -0.69 3.05
CA GLY A 72 5.81 -0.18 4.28
C GLY A 72 5.99 1.33 4.34
N LEU A 73 4.95 2.12 4.13
CA LEU A 73 4.99 3.59 4.19
C LEU A 73 6.05 4.22 3.27
N ILE A 74 6.20 3.65 2.09
CA ILE A 74 7.06 4.15 1.02
C ILE A 74 6.14 4.57 -0.14
N SER A 75 6.37 5.75 -0.71
CA SER A 75 5.59 6.20 -1.87
C SER A 75 5.85 5.30 -3.08
N THR A 76 4.86 5.16 -3.95
CA THR A 76 4.97 4.35 -5.18
C THR A 76 6.18 4.78 -6.03
N ASN A 77 6.39 6.09 -6.21
CA ASN A 77 7.52 6.61 -6.98
C ASN A 77 8.88 6.23 -6.37
N LEU A 78 8.98 6.21 -5.03
CA LEU A 78 10.22 5.79 -4.36
C LEU A 78 10.41 4.28 -4.49
N ALA A 79 9.34 3.49 -4.36
CA ALA A 79 9.38 2.04 -4.55
C ALA A 79 9.80 1.67 -5.98
N GLU A 80 9.26 2.32 -7.00
CA GLU A 80 9.68 2.16 -8.40
C GLU A 80 11.17 2.48 -8.59
N LYS A 81 11.64 3.61 -8.05
CA LYS A 81 13.04 4.01 -8.14
C LYS A 81 13.98 3.00 -7.48
N ILE A 82 13.61 2.47 -6.32
CA ILE A 82 14.36 1.42 -5.64
C ILE A 82 14.37 0.15 -6.49
N ALA A 83 13.22 -0.28 -6.99
CA ALA A 83 13.09 -1.48 -7.81
C ALA A 83 13.95 -1.39 -9.09
N MET A 84 13.91 -0.27 -9.79
CA MET A 84 14.76 -0.03 -10.96
C MET A 84 16.26 -0.07 -10.63
N THR A 85 16.66 0.52 -9.51
CA THR A 85 18.08 0.56 -9.10
C THR A 85 18.58 -0.83 -8.71
N VAL A 86 17.76 -1.63 -8.05
CA VAL A 86 18.08 -3.01 -7.64
C VAL A 86 18.35 -3.93 -8.85
N THR A 87 17.71 -3.69 -9.99
CA THR A 87 17.96 -4.48 -11.21
C THR A 87 19.40 -4.35 -11.73
N GLU A 88 20.07 -3.24 -11.42
CA GLU A 88 21.40 -2.91 -11.92
C GLU A 88 22.49 -2.92 -10.83
N SER A 89 22.10 -2.96 -9.55
CA SER A 89 23.03 -2.78 -8.42
C SER A 89 22.68 -3.68 -7.23
N PRO A 90 23.69 -4.13 -6.45
CA PRO A 90 23.44 -4.84 -5.19
C PRO A 90 22.63 -3.99 -4.20
N TYR A 91 21.92 -4.62 -3.27
CA TYR A 91 21.09 -3.95 -2.27
C TYR A 91 21.83 -2.87 -1.47
N ARG A 92 23.09 -3.08 -1.14
CA ARG A 92 23.91 -2.09 -0.42
C ARG A 92 24.13 -0.84 -1.25
N VAL A 93 24.52 -1.00 -2.51
CA VAL A 93 24.76 0.12 -3.44
C VAL A 93 23.45 0.84 -3.73
N THR A 94 22.36 0.11 -3.90
CA THR A 94 21.02 0.69 -4.05
C THR A 94 20.65 1.54 -2.83
N ALA A 95 20.86 1.04 -1.62
CA ALA A 95 20.56 1.78 -0.39
C ALA A 95 21.38 3.08 -0.28
N GLU A 96 22.67 3.04 -0.60
CA GLU A 96 23.54 4.23 -0.62
C GLU A 96 23.10 5.22 -1.70
N THR A 97 22.79 4.76 -2.91
CA THR A 97 22.34 5.61 -4.01
C THR A 97 21.02 6.31 -3.67
N ILE A 98 20.04 5.58 -3.15
CA ILE A 98 18.73 6.13 -2.76
C ILE A 98 18.90 7.12 -1.59
N SER A 99 19.71 6.80 -0.59
CA SER A 99 19.98 7.68 0.54
C SER A 99 20.60 9.00 0.09
N ASN A 100 21.56 8.94 -0.83
CA ASN A 100 22.24 10.13 -1.34
C ASN A 100 21.40 10.97 -2.31
N THR A 101 20.58 10.34 -3.15
CA THR A 101 19.80 11.04 -4.19
C THR A 101 18.44 11.50 -3.73
N CYS A 102 17.80 10.79 -2.80
CA CYS A 102 16.44 11.10 -2.33
C CYS A 102 16.41 11.65 -0.90
N GLY A 103 17.58 11.83 -0.25
CA GLY A 103 17.65 12.31 1.15
C GLY A 103 16.96 11.36 2.14
N GLN A 104 16.89 10.06 1.80
CA GLN A 104 16.24 9.04 2.63
C GLN A 104 17.28 8.18 3.33
N SER A 105 17.11 7.98 4.62
CA SER A 105 17.89 6.95 5.32
C SER A 105 17.23 5.60 5.08
N ILE A 106 17.81 4.79 4.20
CA ILE A 106 17.39 3.42 3.94
C ILE A 106 18.60 2.48 4.04
N SER A 107 18.42 1.34 4.71
CA SER A 107 19.44 0.31 4.81
C SER A 107 19.30 -0.74 3.70
N SER A 108 20.33 -1.54 3.45
CA SER A 108 20.25 -2.68 2.54
C SER A 108 19.17 -3.68 2.92
N GLY A 109 18.97 -3.92 4.22
CA GLY A 109 17.87 -4.73 4.73
C GLY A 109 16.50 -4.08 4.47
N GLY A 110 16.41 -2.74 4.57
CA GLY A 110 15.20 -2.00 4.22
C GLY A 110 14.85 -2.12 2.73
N VAL A 111 15.85 -2.05 1.84
CA VAL A 111 15.68 -2.28 0.41
C VAL A 111 15.18 -3.70 0.15
N TRP A 112 15.82 -4.70 0.78
CA TRP A 112 15.41 -6.10 0.65
C TRP A 112 13.97 -6.32 1.11
N ASN A 113 13.59 -5.82 2.28
CA ASN A 113 12.22 -5.93 2.82
C ASN A 113 11.19 -5.27 1.89
N MET A 114 11.52 -4.12 1.33
CA MET A 114 10.64 -3.43 0.37
C MET A 114 10.46 -4.28 -0.90
N MET A 115 11.53 -4.87 -1.43
CA MET A 115 11.45 -5.73 -2.61
C MET A 115 10.63 -6.99 -2.35
N GLN A 116 10.73 -7.61 -1.17
CA GLN A 116 9.90 -8.76 -0.79
C GLN A 116 8.41 -8.38 -0.79
N ARG A 117 8.04 -7.28 -0.13
CA ARG A 117 6.65 -6.80 -0.08
C ARG A 117 6.11 -6.42 -1.45
N LEU A 118 6.93 -5.82 -2.29
CA LEU A 118 6.56 -5.51 -3.67
C LEU A 118 6.31 -6.78 -4.48
N GLY A 119 7.17 -7.79 -4.34
CA GLY A 119 7.00 -9.10 -4.98
C GLY A 119 5.72 -9.80 -4.55
N GLU A 120 5.44 -9.85 -3.24
CA GLU A 120 4.21 -10.42 -2.69
C GLU A 120 2.95 -9.72 -3.26
N ARG A 121 2.98 -8.40 -3.33
CA ARG A 121 1.87 -7.63 -3.90
C ARG A 121 1.65 -7.93 -5.39
N LEU A 122 2.72 -7.97 -6.18
CA LEU A 122 2.61 -8.29 -7.61
C LEU A 122 2.09 -9.70 -7.85
N ASP A 123 2.52 -10.67 -7.05
CA ASP A 123 2.02 -12.05 -7.10
C ASP A 123 0.53 -12.13 -6.78
N GLU A 124 0.06 -11.41 -5.75
CA GLU A 124 -1.37 -11.31 -5.42
C GLU A 124 -2.20 -10.68 -6.56
N GLU A 125 -1.69 -9.61 -7.18
CA GLU A 125 -2.36 -8.93 -8.30
C GLU A 125 -2.43 -9.85 -9.54
N GLU A 126 -1.36 -10.60 -9.82
CA GLU A 126 -1.33 -11.57 -10.92
C GLU A 126 -2.31 -12.73 -10.68
N GLN A 127 -2.34 -13.29 -9.47
CA GLN A 127 -3.28 -14.35 -9.10
C GLN A 127 -4.73 -13.87 -9.20
N TYR A 128 -5.01 -12.62 -8.84
CA TYR A 128 -6.34 -12.04 -8.98
C TYR A 128 -6.75 -11.91 -10.44
N ALA A 129 -5.88 -11.37 -11.29
CA ALA A 129 -6.12 -11.23 -12.72
C ALA A 129 -6.38 -12.58 -13.41
N VAL A 130 -5.63 -13.62 -13.04
CA VAL A 130 -5.82 -14.99 -13.56
C VAL A 130 -7.20 -15.53 -13.16
N LYS A 131 -7.62 -15.31 -11.92
CA LYS A 131 -8.96 -15.75 -11.44
C LYS A 131 -10.09 -15.04 -12.18
N GLU A 132 -9.98 -13.75 -12.43
CA GLU A 132 -10.96 -12.99 -13.22
C GLU A 132 -11.05 -13.51 -14.65
N MET A 133 -9.93 -13.74 -15.33
CA MET A 133 -9.91 -14.31 -16.67
C MET A 133 -10.57 -15.70 -16.75
N HIS A 134 -10.39 -16.53 -15.72
CA HIS A 134 -11.06 -17.84 -15.64
C HIS A 134 -12.56 -17.70 -15.38
N ALA A 135 -12.99 -16.75 -14.56
CA ALA A 135 -14.40 -16.49 -14.29
C ALA A 135 -15.14 -16.00 -15.55
N ASP A 136 -14.54 -15.11 -16.33
CA ASP A 136 -15.10 -14.62 -17.59
C ASP A 136 -15.21 -15.71 -18.65
N ARG A 137 -14.23 -16.61 -18.75
CA ARG A 137 -14.30 -17.79 -19.64
C ARG A 137 -15.47 -18.70 -19.32
N THR A 138 -15.68 -18.99 -18.03
CA THR A 138 -16.77 -19.86 -17.57
C THR A 138 -18.16 -19.24 -17.79
N GLN A 139 -18.28 -17.92 -17.78
CA GLN A 139 -19.52 -17.23 -18.13
C GLN A 139 -19.77 -17.21 -19.65
N GLY A 140 -18.71 -17.04 -20.44
CA GLY A 140 -18.81 -17.11 -21.92
C GLY A 140 -19.26 -18.47 -22.43
N GLU A 141 -18.78 -19.57 -21.84
CA GLU A 141 -19.20 -20.94 -22.20
C GLU A 141 -20.66 -21.24 -21.82
N LYS A 142 -21.16 -20.71 -20.70
CA LYS A 142 -22.57 -20.86 -20.29
C LYS A 142 -23.54 -20.13 -21.21
N ASN A 143 -23.13 -18.99 -21.76
CA ASN A 143 -23.97 -18.22 -22.71
C ASN A 143 -24.01 -18.84 -24.12
N HIS A 144 -23.03 -19.67 -24.49
CA HIS A 144 -23.02 -20.38 -25.77
C HIS A 144 -23.84 -21.70 -25.74
N SER A 145 -24.19 -22.19 -24.57
CA SER A 145 -24.94 -23.46 -24.36
C SER A 145 -26.44 -23.28 -24.37
N CYS A 146 -26.98 -22.05 -24.50
CA CYS A 146 -28.41 -21.74 -24.49
C CYS A 146 -28.98 -21.36 -25.86
N VAL A 147 -28.32 -21.72 -26.98
CA VAL A 147 -28.88 -21.57 -28.35
C VAL A 147 -28.89 -22.92 -29.03
N VAL A 148 -29.89 -23.69 -28.70
CA VAL A 148 -30.40 -24.80 -29.52
C VAL A 148 -31.93 -24.72 -29.47
#